data_0bda191001a30cd5246af62bfaf8c888
#
_entry.id   0bda191001a30cd5246af62bfaf8c888
#
_cell.length_a   1.000
_cell.length_b   1.000
_cell.length_c   1.000
_cell.angle_alpha   90.00
_cell.angle_beta   90.00
_cell.angle_gamma   90.00
#
_symmetry.space_group_name_H-M   'P 1'
#
loop_
_entity.id
_entity.type
_entity.pdbx_description
1 polymer ?
#
loop_
_entity_poly.entity_id
_entity_poly.type
_entity_poly.pdbx_seq_one_letter_code
_entity_poly.pdbx_strand_id
1 'polypeptide(L)'
;MIDLHTHSTISDGALTPTQLVQAAAQNGCRLLALTDHDHTGGLAEAHAEAERQNIQFINGVEISVTWRHRTIHIVALDFDEHNTALQTLLAQVRQGRIERLHQIAAKLAKHGIAGAAEGALALAANPEMVSRTHIADWLVQQGHARNKQQAFTRYLGDGKSAAVRHQWAELPAVIAAIQAAGGIAVIAHPMRYDLSATARRNLFDEFRALGGQGMEVHSGACSPNDRLNYAQAAARHGLLASAGSDFHRPHDYSGGVLGACPELPGICQPVWEHFKQPFRQPA
;
A
#
# COMPACT_ATOMS: atom_id res chain seq x y z
N MET A 1 -9.17 8.57 17.05
CA MET A 1 -9.00 7.38 16.18
C MET A 1 -7.71 7.51 15.39
N ILE A 2 -7.16 6.41 14.88
CA ILE A 2 -5.85 6.31 14.22
C ILE A 2 -6.05 5.64 12.88
N ASP A 3 -5.33 6.07 11.82
CA ASP A 3 -5.30 5.41 10.53
C ASP A 3 -3.94 5.60 9.87
N LEU A 4 -3.15 4.54 9.79
CA LEU A 4 -1.78 4.57 9.30
C LEU A 4 -1.62 3.92 7.92
N HIS A 5 -2.74 3.70 7.19
CA HIS A 5 -2.70 3.15 5.84
C HIS A 5 -3.87 3.68 5.01
N THR A 6 -3.58 4.66 4.14
CA THR A 6 -4.60 5.32 3.31
C THR A 6 -4.01 5.71 1.96
N HIS A 7 -4.86 5.77 0.92
CA HIS A 7 -4.46 6.08 -0.45
C HIS A 7 -5.21 7.28 -1.01
N SER A 8 -4.49 8.11 -1.77
CA SER A 8 -5.02 9.28 -2.46
C SER A 8 -4.96 9.13 -3.99
N THR A 9 -5.38 10.17 -4.70
CA THR A 9 -5.25 10.26 -6.18
C THR A 9 -3.80 10.29 -6.66
N ILE A 10 -2.82 10.39 -5.76
CA ILE A 10 -1.40 10.28 -6.11
C ILE A 10 -1.07 8.85 -6.55
N SER A 11 -1.76 7.84 -5.99
CA SER A 11 -1.67 6.45 -6.46
C SER A 11 -2.98 5.98 -7.10
N ASP A 12 -3.83 5.31 -6.38
CA ASP A 12 -5.07 4.71 -6.88
C ASP A 12 -6.29 4.95 -5.97
N GLY A 13 -6.15 5.87 -5.02
CA GLY A 13 -7.26 6.38 -4.23
C GLY A 13 -8.17 7.32 -5.04
N ALA A 14 -9.38 7.57 -4.54
CA ALA A 14 -10.38 8.41 -5.18
C ALA A 14 -10.38 9.86 -4.69
N LEU A 15 -9.77 10.14 -3.54
CA LEU A 15 -9.73 11.47 -2.93
C LEU A 15 -8.35 12.10 -3.14
N THR A 16 -8.29 13.42 -3.35
CA THR A 16 -7.01 14.13 -3.29
C THR A 16 -6.44 14.06 -1.87
N PRO A 17 -5.12 14.29 -1.66
CA PRO A 17 -4.56 14.31 -0.31
C PRO A 17 -5.33 15.23 0.64
N THR A 18 -5.68 16.45 0.20
CA THR A 18 -6.51 17.39 0.96
C THR A 18 -7.87 16.79 1.33
N GLN A 19 -8.60 16.24 0.35
CA GLN A 19 -9.93 15.67 0.58
C GLN A 19 -9.88 14.46 1.52
N LEU A 20 -8.84 13.64 1.41
CA LEU A 20 -8.63 12.48 2.28
C LEU A 20 -8.44 12.92 3.73
N VAL A 21 -7.59 13.91 3.99
CA VAL A 21 -7.36 14.44 5.35
C VAL A 21 -8.64 15.06 5.92
N GLN A 22 -9.39 15.83 5.13
CA GLN A 22 -10.68 16.39 5.55
C GLN A 22 -11.70 15.31 5.91
N ALA A 23 -11.80 14.28 5.10
CA ALA A 23 -12.69 13.15 5.37
C ALA A 23 -12.26 12.36 6.62
N ALA A 24 -10.96 12.15 6.83
CA ALA A 24 -10.44 11.54 8.05
C ALA A 24 -10.77 12.38 9.30
N ALA A 25 -10.62 13.72 9.22
CA ALA A 25 -10.99 14.63 10.29
C ALA A 25 -12.47 14.53 10.65
N GLN A 26 -13.35 14.52 9.65
CA GLN A 26 -14.81 14.38 9.84
C GLN A 26 -15.16 13.06 10.54
N ASN A 27 -14.40 12.01 10.32
CA ASN A 27 -14.54 10.72 10.99
C ASN A 27 -13.86 10.68 12.38
N GLY A 28 -13.28 11.80 12.85
CA GLY A 28 -12.64 11.90 14.16
C GLY A 28 -11.24 11.30 14.22
N CYS A 29 -10.54 11.17 13.10
CA CYS A 29 -9.15 10.74 13.06
C CYS A 29 -8.25 11.78 13.74
N ARG A 30 -7.27 11.34 14.51
CA ARG A 30 -6.33 12.20 15.23
C ARG A 30 -4.88 11.91 14.89
N LEU A 31 -4.60 10.73 14.35
CA LEU A 31 -3.31 10.32 13.83
C LEU A 31 -3.53 9.67 12.47
N LEU A 32 -2.94 10.25 11.44
CA LEU A 32 -3.12 9.83 10.05
C LEU A 32 -1.78 9.67 9.34
N ALA A 33 -1.64 8.65 8.52
CA ALA A 33 -0.58 8.56 7.52
C ALA A 33 -1.19 8.45 6.11
N LEU A 34 -0.63 9.17 5.15
CA LEU A 34 -0.86 8.95 3.73
C LEU A 34 0.23 7.98 3.23
N THR A 35 -0.19 6.87 2.65
CA THR A 35 0.69 5.76 2.26
C THR A 35 0.49 5.35 0.80
N ASP A 36 0.39 6.31 -0.09
CA ASP A 36 0.24 6.05 -1.52
C ASP A 36 1.26 5.02 -2.03
N HIS A 37 0.84 4.16 -2.95
CA HIS A 37 1.72 3.14 -3.52
C HIS A 37 2.96 3.77 -4.16
N ASP A 38 4.14 3.36 -3.74
CA ASP A 38 5.45 3.68 -4.33
C ASP A 38 5.69 5.19 -4.61
N HIS A 39 4.92 6.09 -3.97
CA HIS A 39 4.94 7.52 -4.26
C HIS A 39 4.72 8.38 -3.00
N THR A 40 5.53 9.45 -2.85
CA THR A 40 5.47 10.39 -1.73
C THR A 40 4.97 11.78 -2.10
N GLY A 41 4.54 11.99 -3.35
CA GLY A 41 4.19 13.32 -3.88
C GLY A 41 2.96 13.98 -3.25
N GLY A 42 2.16 13.25 -2.49
CA GLY A 42 0.99 13.77 -1.77
C GLY A 42 1.28 14.24 -0.34
N LEU A 43 2.47 13.93 0.20
CA LEU A 43 2.77 14.15 1.63
C LEU A 43 2.72 15.63 2.02
N ALA A 44 3.32 16.53 1.24
CA ALA A 44 3.34 17.95 1.54
C ALA A 44 1.91 18.55 1.56
N GLU A 45 1.05 18.17 0.60
CA GLU A 45 -0.34 18.60 0.54
C GLU A 45 -1.14 18.08 1.74
N ALA A 46 -1.00 16.78 2.04
CA ALA A 46 -1.67 16.14 3.17
C ALA A 46 -1.23 16.74 4.51
N HIS A 47 0.07 16.99 4.68
CA HIS A 47 0.62 17.59 5.89
C HIS A 47 0.03 18.99 6.14
N ALA A 48 0.01 19.85 5.11
CA ALA A 48 -0.55 21.20 5.23
C ALA A 48 -2.04 21.20 5.62
N GLU A 49 -2.81 20.23 5.12
CA GLU A 49 -4.22 20.10 5.50
C GLU A 49 -4.39 19.48 6.90
N ALA A 50 -3.54 18.50 7.28
CA ALA A 50 -3.58 17.90 8.60
C ALA A 50 -3.31 18.92 9.72
N GLU A 51 -2.40 19.87 9.50
CA GLU A 51 -2.18 21.01 10.40
C GLU A 51 -3.47 21.83 10.58
N ARG A 52 -4.20 22.16 9.49
CA ARG A 52 -5.47 22.90 9.56
C ARG A 52 -6.55 22.12 10.31
N GLN A 53 -6.55 20.81 10.21
CA GLN A 53 -7.53 19.92 10.85
C GLN A 53 -7.12 19.50 12.26
N ASN A 54 -5.94 19.93 12.76
CA ASN A 54 -5.37 19.54 14.05
C ASN A 54 -5.24 18.00 14.19
N ILE A 55 -4.78 17.35 13.10
CA ILE A 55 -4.44 15.92 13.04
C ILE A 55 -2.92 15.79 13.09
N GLN A 56 -2.38 14.90 13.94
CA GLN A 56 -0.98 14.52 13.85
C GLN A 56 -0.81 13.70 12.55
N PHE A 57 0.04 14.20 11.65
CA PHE A 57 0.30 13.54 10.37
C PHE A 57 1.67 12.86 10.38
N ILE A 58 1.71 11.67 9.81
CA ILE A 58 2.92 10.86 9.68
C ILE A 58 3.21 10.63 8.19
N ASN A 59 4.43 10.91 7.77
CA ASN A 59 4.90 10.54 6.44
C ASN A 59 4.79 9.04 6.25
N GLY A 60 4.09 8.62 5.19
CA GLY A 60 3.89 7.22 4.85
C GLY A 60 4.10 6.95 3.37
N VAL A 61 4.43 5.72 3.01
CA VAL A 61 4.42 5.19 1.65
C VAL A 61 4.27 3.67 1.71
N GLU A 62 3.42 3.10 0.86
CA GLU A 62 3.29 1.65 0.70
C GLU A 62 4.13 1.20 -0.48
N ILE A 63 5.17 0.41 -0.22
CA ILE A 63 6.18 0.01 -1.20
C ILE A 63 5.88 -1.40 -1.70
N SER A 64 5.82 -1.55 -3.03
CA SER A 64 5.67 -2.85 -3.70
C SER A 64 6.97 -3.64 -3.61
N VAL A 65 6.90 -4.88 -3.13
CA VAL A 65 8.04 -5.75 -2.84
C VAL A 65 7.85 -7.12 -3.46
N THR A 66 8.90 -7.70 -4.00
CA THR A 66 8.94 -9.11 -4.35
C THR A 66 9.63 -9.91 -3.25
N TRP A 67 8.89 -10.84 -2.64
CA TRP A 67 9.41 -11.80 -1.68
C TRP A 67 9.11 -13.22 -2.18
N ARG A 68 10.17 -14.01 -2.43
CA ARG A 68 10.06 -15.41 -2.92
C ARG A 68 9.05 -15.57 -4.07
N HIS A 69 9.18 -14.70 -5.09
CA HIS A 69 8.31 -14.65 -6.29
C HIS A 69 6.85 -14.23 -6.04
N ARG A 70 6.53 -13.73 -4.87
CA ARG A 70 5.21 -13.17 -4.51
C ARG A 70 5.31 -11.67 -4.32
N THR A 71 4.27 -10.95 -4.69
CA THR A 71 4.15 -9.54 -4.35
C THR A 71 3.64 -9.44 -2.91
N ILE A 72 4.36 -8.70 -2.09
CA ILE A 72 3.94 -8.22 -0.77
C ILE A 72 4.12 -6.71 -0.74
N HIS A 73 3.55 -6.05 0.25
CA HIS A 73 3.72 -4.61 0.43
C HIS A 73 4.34 -4.33 1.81
N ILE A 74 5.19 -3.32 1.83
CA ILE A 74 5.80 -2.80 3.06
C ILE A 74 5.42 -1.33 3.18
N VAL A 75 4.73 -0.99 4.26
CA VAL A 75 4.47 0.41 4.62
C VAL A 75 5.69 0.95 5.35
N ALA A 76 6.26 2.04 4.85
CA ALA A 76 7.20 2.85 5.59
C ALA A 76 6.45 3.97 6.30
N LEU A 77 6.75 4.21 7.57
CA LEU A 77 6.16 5.26 8.40
C LEU A 77 7.26 6.13 9.02
N ASP A 78 6.95 7.42 9.24
CA ASP A 78 7.78 8.38 10.00
C ASP A 78 9.22 8.53 9.48
N PHE A 79 9.37 8.56 8.16
CA PHE A 79 10.65 8.69 7.45
C PHE A 79 10.91 10.14 6.98
N ASP A 80 12.17 10.43 6.65
CA ASP A 80 12.54 11.64 5.91
C ASP A 80 12.18 11.47 4.43
N GLU A 81 11.18 12.23 3.97
CA GLU A 81 10.68 12.18 2.59
C GLU A 81 11.70 12.66 1.54
N HIS A 82 12.75 13.38 1.96
CA HIS A 82 13.81 13.85 1.07
C HIS A 82 15.01 12.90 1.02
N ASN A 83 14.99 11.78 1.74
CA ASN A 83 16.08 10.83 1.74
C ASN A 83 16.33 10.25 0.35
N THR A 84 17.54 10.48 -0.20
CA THR A 84 17.91 10.11 -1.56
C THR A 84 17.81 8.60 -1.82
N ALA A 85 18.20 7.76 -0.86
CA ALA A 85 18.18 6.31 -1.04
C ALA A 85 16.74 5.79 -1.18
N LEU A 86 15.82 6.27 -0.34
CA LEU A 86 14.40 5.92 -0.42
C LEU A 86 13.78 6.44 -1.72
N GLN A 87 14.01 7.71 -2.08
CA GLN A 87 13.46 8.31 -3.30
C GLN A 87 13.97 7.61 -4.58
N THR A 88 15.25 7.22 -4.60
CA THR A 88 15.82 6.45 -5.73
C THR A 88 15.14 5.09 -5.86
N LEU A 89 14.94 4.37 -4.76
CA LEU A 89 14.25 3.08 -4.76
C LEU A 89 12.80 3.22 -5.25
N LEU A 90 12.05 4.21 -4.75
CA LEU A 90 10.68 4.46 -5.18
C LEU A 90 10.59 4.80 -6.67
N ALA A 91 11.52 5.63 -7.18
CA ALA A 91 11.59 5.94 -8.61
C ALA A 91 11.85 4.69 -9.48
N GLN A 92 12.75 3.80 -9.04
CA GLN A 92 13.00 2.52 -9.73
C GLN A 92 11.76 1.63 -9.75
N VAL A 93 11.01 1.55 -8.65
CA VAL A 93 9.77 0.77 -8.59
C VAL A 93 8.72 1.34 -9.55
N ARG A 94 8.54 2.68 -9.60
CA ARG A 94 7.62 3.33 -10.54
C ARG A 94 8.03 3.11 -12.00
N GLN A 95 9.32 3.22 -12.31
CA GLN A 95 9.83 2.91 -13.65
C GLN A 95 9.49 1.48 -14.06
N GLY A 96 9.61 0.52 -13.15
CA GLY A 96 9.22 -0.88 -13.38
C GLY A 96 7.72 -1.05 -13.71
N ARG A 97 6.82 -0.18 -13.21
CA ARG A 97 5.40 -0.18 -13.57
C ARG A 97 5.22 0.16 -15.05
N ILE A 98 5.92 1.18 -15.54
CA ILE A 98 5.88 1.62 -16.93
C ILE A 98 6.42 0.54 -17.86
N GLU A 99 7.54 -0.07 -17.50
CA GLU A 99 8.12 -1.19 -18.29
C GLU A 99 7.17 -2.37 -18.37
N ARG A 100 6.54 -2.73 -17.26
CA ARG A 100 5.52 -3.79 -17.21
C ARG A 100 4.32 -3.47 -18.08
N LEU A 101 3.83 -2.21 -18.08
CA LEU A 101 2.74 -1.75 -18.95
C LEU A 101 3.07 -2.02 -20.40
N HIS A 102 4.25 -1.59 -20.88
CA HIS A 102 4.67 -1.79 -22.26
C HIS A 102 4.80 -3.28 -22.63
N GLN A 103 5.30 -4.10 -21.70
CA GLN A 103 5.38 -5.56 -21.92
C GLN A 103 3.99 -6.21 -22.02
N ILE A 104 3.02 -5.80 -21.19
CA ILE A 104 1.63 -6.27 -21.27
C ILE A 104 1.00 -5.80 -22.59
N ALA A 105 1.15 -4.53 -22.96
CA ALA A 105 0.62 -3.97 -24.21
C ALA A 105 1.18 -4.68 -25.45
N ALA A 106 2.48 -4.98 -25.45
CA ALA A 106 3.10 -5.76 -26.54
C ALA A 106 2.52 -7.17 -26.67
N LYS A 107 2.19 -7.82 -25.54
CA LYS A 107 1.51 -9.11 -25.55
C LYS A 107 0.06 -9.00 -26.04
N LEU A 108 -0.68 -7.98 -25.63
CA LEU A 108 -2.04 -7.71 -26.11
C LEU A 108 -2.06 -7.43 -27.61
N ALA A 109 -1.07 -6.69 -28.13
CA ALA A 109 -0.93 -6.42 -29.58
C ALA A 109 -0.76 -7.70 -30.40
N LYS A 110 -0.05 -8.73 -29.88
CA LYS A 110 0.03 -10.06 -30.53
C LYS A 110 -1.32 -10.79 -30.63
N HIS A 111 -2.29 -10.38 -29.83
CA HIS A 111 -3.67 -10.86 -29.87
C HIS A 111 -4.62 -9.90 -30.63
N GLY A 112 -4.07 -8.97 -31.41
CA GLY A 112 -4.86 -8.01 -32.20
C GLY A 112 -5.42 -6.84 -31.38
N ILE A 113 -4.95 -6.64 -30.15
CA ILE A 113 -5.40 -5.56 -29.25
C ILE A 113 -4.28 -4.53 -29.15
N ALA A 114 -4.30 -3.52 -30.02
CA ALA A 114 -3.32 -2.44 -30.05
C ALA A 114 -3.77 -1.22 -29.22
N GLY A 115 -2.84 -0.35 -28.81
CA GLY A 115 -3.15 0.90 -28.08
C GLY A 115 -3.35 0.77 -26.58
N ALA A 116 -3.03 -0.41 -26.00
CA ALA A 116 -3.29 -0.66 -24.58
C ALA A 116 -2.41 0.17 -23.63
N ALA A 117 -1.18 0.53 -24.05
CA ALA A 117 -0.30 1.33 -23.22
C ALA A 117 -0.79 2.77 -23.12
N GLU A 118 -1.03 3.40 -24.26
CA GLU A 118 -1.52 4.78 -24.36
C GLU A 118 -2.90 4.92 -23.71
N GLY A 119 -3.78 3.95 -23.95
CA GLY A 119 -5.12 3.94 -23.37
C GLY A 119 -5.13 3.79 -21.85
N ALA A 120 -4.29 2.92 -21.30
CA ALA A 120 -4.17 2.76 -19.84
C ALA A 120 -3.53 3.99 -19.18
N LEU A 121 -2.53 4.62 -19.82
CA LEU A 121 -1.92 5.87 -19.32
C LEU A 121 -2.93 7.02 -19.31
N ALA A 122 -3.79 7.12 -20.32
CA ALA A 122 -4.83 8.15 -20.39
C ALA A 122 -5.90 7.99 -19.28
N LEU A 123 -6.08 6.78 -18.73
CA LEU A 123 -7.02 6.52 -17.64
C LEU A 123 -6.40 6.67 -16.25
N ALA A 124 -5.08 6.67 -16.15
CA ALA A 124 -4.39 6.82 -14.88
C ALA A 124 -4.34 8.31 -14.49
N ALA A 125 -4.91 8.66 -13.33
CA ALA A 125 -4.83 10.02 -12.79
C ALA A 125 -3.38 10.46 -12.60
N ASN A 126 -2.53 9.54 -12.16
CA ASN A 126 -1.07 9.68 -12.15
C ASN A 126 -0.46 8.63 -13.09
N PRO A 127 0.13 9.03 -14.24
CA PRO A 127 0.72 8.08 -15.20
C PRO A 127 1.84 7.22 -14.61
N GLU A 128 2.61 7.71 -13.63
CA GLU A 128 3.66 6.93 -12.96
C GLU A 128 3.08 5.75 -12.15
N MET A 129 1.79 5.82 -11.81
CA MET A 129 1.07 4.83 -11.02
C MET A 129 0.16 3.92 -11.85
N VAL A 130 0.38 3.88 -13.17
CA VAL A 130 -0.37 3.00 -14.07
C VAL A 130 -0.26 1.53 -13.62
N SER A 131 -1.38 0.82 -13.65
CA SER A 131 -1.49 -0.55 -13.15
C SER A 131 -2.29 -1.45 -14.09
N ARG A 132 -2.32 -2.76 -13.81
CA ARG A 132 -3.17 -3.70 -14.54
C ARG A 132 -4.65 -3.33 -14.47
N THR A 133 -5.08 -2.62 -13.44
CA THR A 133 -6.46 -2.15 -13.31
C THR A 133 -6.80 -1.15 -14.41
N HIS A 134 -5.92 -0.19 -14.68
CA HIS A 134 -6.10 0.77 -15.78
C HIS A 134 -6.14 0.08 -17.17
N ILE A 135 -5.30 -0.95 -17.36
CA ILE A 135 -5.35 -1.77 -18.59
C ILE A 135 -6.70 -2.50 -18.67
N ALA A 136 -7.19 -3.05 -17.56
CA ALA A 136 -8.48 -3.74 -17.52
C ALA A 136 -9.64 -2.77 -17.81
N ASP A 137 -9.62 -1.56 -17.27
CA ASP A 137 -10.60 -0.52 -17.55
C ASP A 137 -10.60 -0.13 -19.03
N TRP A 138 -9.42 0.08 -19.60
CA TRP A 138 -9.28 0.36 -21.01
C TRP A 138 -9.81 -0.79 -21.89
N LEU A 139 -9.50 -2.04 -21.57
CA LEU A 139 -10.01 -3.21 -22.30
C LEU A 139 -11.55 -3.29 -22.26
N VAL A 140 -12.16 -2.88 -21.15
CA VAL A 140 -13.63 -2.81 -21.02
C VAL A 140 -14.18 -1.68 -21.88
N GLN A 141 -13.59 -0.48 -21.83
CA GLN A 141 -14.02 0.67 -22.63
C GLN A 141 -13.93 0.40 -24.15
N GLN A 142 -12.91 -0.36 -24.58
CA GLN A 142 -12.73 -0.73 -25.98
C GLN A 142 -13.57 -1.97 -26.40
N GLY A 143 -14.35 -2.54 -25.49
CA GLY A 143 -15.21 -3.70 -25.80
C GLY A 143 -14.46 -5.04 -25.88
N HIS A 144 -13.18 -5.10 -25.51
CA HIS A 144 -12.40 -6.34 -25.49
C HIS A 144 -12.75 -7.24 -24.30
N ALA A 145 -13.37 -6.68 -23.26
CA ALA A 145 -13.92 -7.39 -22.12
C ALA A 145 -15.23 -6.73 -21.65
N ARG A 146 -16.15 -7.53 -21.08
CA ARG A 146 -17.46 -7.04 -20.57
C ARG A 146 -17.32 -6.29 -19.24
N ASN A 147 -16.33 -6.66 -18.45
CA ASN A 147 -16.01 -6.07 -17.13
C ASN A 147 -14.56 -6.38 -16.77
N LYS A 148 -14.06 -5.75 -15.70
CA LYS A 148 -12.69 -5.95 -15.19
C LYS A 148 -12.38 -7.42 -14.90
N GLN A 149 -13.29 -8.14 -14.25
CA GLN A 149 -13.09 -9.55 -13.91
C GLN A 149 -12.81 -10.39 -15.16
N GLN A 150 -13.55 -10.15 -16.25
CA GLN A 150 -13.30 -10.83 -17.53
C GLN A 150 -11.96 -10.43 -18.15
N ALA A 151 -11.55 -9.15 -18.07
CA ALA A 151 -10.24 -8.70 -18.54
C ALA A 151 -9.11 -9.45 -17.82
N PHE A 152 -9.19 -9.60 -16.51
CA PHE A 152 -8.21 -10.39 -15.75
C PHE A 152 -8.26 -11.88 -16.08
N THR A 153 -9.45 -12.47 -16.14
CA THR A 153 -9.62 -13.91 -16.40
C THR A 153 -9.11 -14.28 -17.80
N ARG A 154 -9.28 -13.39 -18.78
CA ARG A 154 -8.94 -13.67 -20.18
C ARG A 154 -7.51 -13.29 -20.54
N TYR A 155 -7.01 -12.14 -20.05
CA TYR A 155 -5.77 -11.54 -20.52
C TYR A 155 -4.72 -11.29 -19.43
N LEU A 156 -5.09 -10.65 -18.29
CA LEU A 156 -4.15 -9.98 -17.40
C LEU A 156 -3.78 -10.80 -16.16
N GLY A 157 -4.60 -11.77 -15.78
CA GLY A 157 -4.38 -12.62 -14.60
C GLY A 157 -3.15 -13.50 -14.76
N ASP A 158 -2.65 -14.03 -13.66
CA ASP A 158 -1.47 -14.87 -13.67
C ASP A 158 -1.65 -16.11 -14.56
N GLY A 159 -0.66 -16.37 -15.40
CA GLY A 159 -0.69 -17.45 -16.39
C GLY A 159 -1.54 -17.18 -17.63
N LYS A 160 -2.17 -16.00 -17.76
CA LYS A 160 -2.97 -15.61 -18.93
C LYS A 160 -2.11 -15.05 -20.06
N SER A 161 -2.72 -14.87 -21.24
CA SER A 161 -2.02 -14.58 -22.49
C SER A 161 -1.18 -13.30 -22.48
N ALA A 162 -1.64 -12.26 -21.77
CA ALA A 162 -0.90 -11.01 -21.61
C ALA A 162 -0.28 -10.85 -20.21
N ALA A 163 -0.29 -11.91 -19.39
CA ALA A 163 0.35 -11.84 -18.06
C ALA A 163 1.85 -11.59 -18.18
N VAL A 164 2.33 -10.65 -17.38
CA VAL A 164 3.76 -10.35 -17.20
C VAL A 164 4.09 -10.51 -15.73
N ARG A 165 4.95 -11.46 -15.42
CA ARG A 165 5.56 -11.53 -14.10
C ARG A 165 6.45 -10.30 -13.95
N HIS A 166 6.25 -9.58 -12.85
CA HIS A 166 7.06 -8.42 -12.54
C HIS A 166 7.81 -8.67 -11.23
N GLN A 167 9.07 -8.26 -11.22
CA GLN A 167 9.89 -8.28 -10.02
C GLN A 167 9.98 -6.83 -9.52
N TRP A 168 9.34 -6.58 -8.39
CA TRP A 168 9.45 -5.33 -7.65
C TRP A 168 10.80 -5.27 -6.94
N ALA A 169 11.03 -4.22 -6.16
CA ALA A 169 12.20 -4.16 -5.28
C ALA A 169 12.25 -5.39 -4.35
N GLU A 170 13.44 -5.85 -4.02
CA GLU A 170 13.60 -6.96 -3.09
C GLU A 170 13.48 -6.51 -1.64
N LEU A 171 12.96 -7.36 -0.78
CA LEU A 171 12.70 -7.05 0.63
C LEU A 171 13.94 -6.46 1.36
N PRO A 172 15.16 -7.00 1.23
CA PRO A 172 16.34 -6.42 1.90
C PRO A 172 16.63 -4.98 1.46
N ALA A 173 16.49 -4.68 0.17
CA ALA A 173 16.75 -3.34 -0.37
C ALA A 173 15.73 -2.32 0.14
N VAL A 174 14.44 -2.73 0.23
CA VAL A 174 13.37 -1.87 0.75
C VAL A 174 13.59 -1.56 2.23
N ILE A 175 13.88 -2.58 3.05
CA ILE A 175 14.16 -2.38 4.48
C ILE A 175 15.36 -1.44 4.68
N ALA A 176 16.46 -1.66 3.93
CA ALA A 176 17.64 -0.80 4.03
C ALA A 176 17.35 0.66 3.64
N ALA A 177 16.54 0.89 2.59
CA ALA A 177 16.17 2.25 2.17
C ALA A 177 15.28 2.96 3.21
N ILE A 178 14.32 2.23 3.82
CA ILE A 178 13.47 2.77 4.89
C ILE A 178 14.32 3.14 6.11
N GLN A 179 15.24 2.27 6.51
CA GLN A 179 16.16 2.53 7.64
C GLN A 179 17.07 3.72 7.37
N ALA A 180 17.63 3.83 6.14
CA ALA A 180 18.44 4.98 5.74
C ALA A 180 17.66 6.30 5.82
N ALA A 181 16.35 6.28 5.59
CA ALA A 181 15.45 7.42 5.74
C ALA A 181 15.01 7.65 7.20
N GLY A 182 15.47 6.84 8.16
CA GLY A 182 15.09 6.92 9.58
C GLY A 182 13.62 6.55 9.82
N GLY A 183 13.03 5.77 8.93
CA GLY A 183 11.64 5.33 8.99
C GLY A 183 11.46 3.97 9.68
N ILE A 184 10.20 3.64 9.97
CA ILE A 184 9.75 2.36 10.52
C ILE A 184 9.14 1.53 9.38
N ALA A 185 9.68 0.31 9.17
CA ALA A 185 9.15 -0.63 8.19
C ALA A 185 8.05 -1.49 8.84
N VAL A 186 6.92 -1.63 8.15
CA VAL A 186 5.72 -2.36 8.60
C VAL A 186 5.23 -3.28 7.49
N ILE A 187 4.99 -4.56 7.76
CA ILE A 187 4.33 -5.46 6.80
C ILE A 187 2.87 -5.03 6.64
N ALA A 188 2.47 -4.65 5.43
CA ALA A 188 1.11 -4.26 5.10
C ALA A 188 0.19 -5.47 5.00
N HIS A 189 -1.05 -5.35 5.46
CA HIS A 189 -2.18 -6.29 5.32
C HIS A 189 -1.79 -7.80 5.21
N PRO A 190 -1.02 -8.37 6.16
CA PRO A 190 -0.52 -9.74 6.06
C PRO A 190 -1.63 -10.80 5.99
N MET A 191 -2.85 -10.46 6.39
CA MET A 191 -4.03 -11.31 6.29
C MET A 191 -4.51 -11.54 4.84
N ARG A 192 -4.13 -10.67 3.90
CA ARG A 192 -4.53 -10.77 2.49
C ARG A 192 -3.62 -11.67 1.66
N TYR A 193 -2.45 -12.06 2.18
CA TYR A 193 -1.53 -12.91 1.43
C TYR A 193 -1.94 -14.37 1.52
N ASP A 194 -2.14 -15.00 0.37
CA ASP A 194 -2.34 -16.44 0.27
C ASP A 194 -1.00 -17.17 0.55
N LEU A 195 -0.65 -17.25 1.81
CA LEU A 195 0.56 -17.90 2.33
C LEU A 195 0.18 -19.03 3.27
N SER A 196 0.86 -20.17 3.12
CA SER A 196 0.80 -21.22 4.14
C SER A 196 1.30 -20.70 5.50
N ALA A 197 0.90 -21.34 6.58
CA ALA A 197 1.34 -20.94 7.93
C ALA A 197 2.87 -20.91 8.06
N THR A 198 3.57 -21.85 7.41
CA THR A 198 5.04 -21.90 7.39
C THR A 198 5.63 -20.73 6.58
N ALA A 199 5.09 -20.44 5.39
CA ALA A 199 5.57 -19.34 4.57
C ALA A 199 5.35 -17.98 5.27
N ARG A 200 4.24 -17.83 5.98
CA ARG A 200 3.93 -16.63 6.76
C ARG A 200 4.91 -16.44 7.91
N ARG A 201 5.22 -17.48 8.67
CA ARG A 201 6.25 -17.42 9.72
C ARG A 201 7.61 -17.04 9.14
N ASN A 202 8.01 -17.68 8.04
CA ASN A 202 9.28 -17.36 7.36
C ASN A 202 9.34 -15.89 6.92
N LEU A 203 8.23 -15.33 6.43
CA LEU A 203 8.17 -13.90 6.07
C LEU A 203 8.42 -13.01 7.31
N PHE A 204 7.75 -13.30 8.42
CA PHE A 204 7.90 -12.49 9.65
C PHE A 204 9.30 -12.60 10.24
N ASP A 205 9.87 -13.80 10.28
CA ASP A 205 11.21 -14.05 10.80
C ASP A 205 12.29 -13.38 9.92
N GLU A 206 12.19 -13.53 8.60
CA GLU A 206 13.09 -12.90 7.62
C GLU A 206 12.99 -11.37 7.67
N PHE A 207 11.77 -10.83 7.69
CA PHE A 207 11.52 -9.40 7.82
C PHE A 207 12.13 -8.83 9.10
N ARG A 208 11.91 -9.51 10.24
CA ARG A 208 12.49 -9.10 11.53
C ARG A 208 14.02 -9.17 11.53
N ALA A 209 14.59 -10.22 10.95
CA ALA A 209 16.05 -10.39 10.85
C ALA A 209 16.72 -9.31 9.99
N LEU A 210 16.02 -8.79 8.97
CA LEU A 210 16.46 -7.66 8.14
C LEU A 210 16.33 -6.31 8.86
N GLY A 211 15.71 -6.26 10.03
CA GLY A 211 15.48 -5.03 10.79
C GLY A 211 14.12 -4.40 10.55
N GLY A 212 13.16 -5.12 9.97
CA GLY A 212 11.76 -4.72 9.92
C GLY A 212 11.16 -4.68 11.33
N GLN A 213 10.30 -3.71 11.60
CA GLN A 213 9.92 -3.36 12.98
C GLN A 213 8.46 -3.63 13.30
N GLY A 214 7.55 -3.58 12.33
CA GLY A 214 6.12 -3.68 12.60
C GLY A 214 5.35 -4.55 11.61
N MET A 215 4.09 -4.80 11.92
CA MET A 215 3.11 -5.40 11.03
C MET A 215 1.72 -4.82 11.27
N GLU A 216 0.89 -4.78 10.24
CA GLU A 216 -0.51 -4.45 10.41
C GLU A 216 -1.25 -5.59 11.11
N VAL A 217 -1.84 -5.25 12.24
CA VAL A 217 -2.72 -6.13 13.02
C VAL A 217 -4.17 -5.93 12.57
N HIS A 218 -4.49 -4.72 12.13
CA HIS A 218 -5.75 -4.38 11.48
C HIS A 218 -5.47 -3.73 10.13
N SER A 219 -6.16 -4.18 9.09
CA SER A 219 -6.14 -3.54 7.78
C SER A 219 -7.48 -3.77 7.07
N GLY A 220 -8.05 -2.69 6.56
CA GLY A 220 -9.30 -2.74 5.81
C GLY A 220 -10.44 -3.42 6.58
N ALA A 221 -11.19 -4.26 5.90
CA ALA A 221 -12.32 -5.01 6.45
C ALA A 221 -11.91 -6.34 7.11
N CYS A 222 -10.74 -6.41 7.75
CA CYS A 222 -10.30 -7.64 8.42
C CYS A 222 -11.26 -8.02 9.57
N SER A 223 -11.44 -9.33 9.76
CA SER A 223 -12.32 -9.84 10.80
C SER A 223 -11.72 -9.62 12.21
N PRO A 224 -12.56 -9.58 13.28
CA PRO A 224 -12.07 -9.55 14.66
C PRO A 224 -11.12 -10.72 14.99
N ASN A 225 -11.37 -11.90 14.39
CA ASN A 225 -10.51 -13.07 14.59
C ASN A 225 -9.15 -12.89 13.90
N ASP A 226 -9.11 -12.33 12.68
CA ASP A 226 -7.85 -12.03 12.02
C ASP A 226 -7.05 -11.03 12.84
N ARG A 227 -7.68 -9.95 13.32
CA ARG A 227 -7.03 -8.96 14.17
C ARG A 227 -6.39 -9.59 15.40
N LEU A 228 -7.10 -10.49 16.10
CA LEU A 228 -6.55 -11.19 17.27
C LEU A 228 -5.39 -12.12 16.88
N ASN A 229 -5.52 -12.88 15.79
CA ASN A 229 -4.48 -13.78 15.30
C ASN A 229 -3.20 -13.03 14.92
N TYR A 230 -3.33 -11.87 14.24
CA TYR A 230 -2.17 -11.06 13.87
C TYR A 230 -1.59 -10.28 15.04
N ALA A 231 -2.39 -9.89 16.05
CA ALA A 231 -1.90 -9.36 17.31
C ALA A 231 -1.00 -10.37 18.05
N GLN A 232 -1.45 -11.63 18.13
CA GLN A 232 -0.64 -12.72 18.70
C GLN A 232 0.61 -13.02 17.87
N ALA A 233 0.52 -12.93 16.54
CA ALA A 233 1.67 -13.09 15.66
C ALA A 233 2.68 -11.96 15.85
N ALA A 234 2.25 -10.70 15.89
CA ALA A 234 3.11 -9.55 16.15
C ALA A 234 3.88 -9.71 17.47
N ALA A 235 3.15 -10.02 18.57
CA ALA A 235 3.77 -10.25 19.88
C ALA A 235 4.78 -11.41 19.85
N ARG A 236 4.45 -12.53 19.19
CA ARG A 236 5.32 -13.71 19.09
C ARG A 236 6.61 -13.45 18.34
N HIS A 237 6.57 -12.64 17.28
CA HIS A 237 7.73 -12.30 16.45
C HIS A 237 8.44 -11.02 16.90
N GLY A 238 8.02 -10.39 18.02
CA GLY A 238 8.60 -9.16 18.54
C GLY A 238 8.44 -7.98 17.58
N LEU A 239 7.30 -7.93 16.87
CA LEU A 239 6.94 -6.86 15.94
C LEU A 239 5.95 -5.90 16.59
N LEU A 240 6.12 -4.61 16.32
CA LEU A 240 5.17 -3.56 16.67
C LEU A 240 3.87 -3.75 15.89
N ALA A 241 2.75 -3.30 16.46
CA ALA A 241 1.46 -3.40 15.83
C ALA A 241 1.05 -2.08 15.17
N SER A 242 0.67 -2.13 13.90
CA SER A 242 0.07 -1.03 13.16
C SER A 242 -1.40 -1.31 12.84
N ALA A 243 -2.15 -0.24 12.57
CA ALA A 243 -3.54 -0.31 12.13
C ALA A 243 -3.78 0.73 11.01
N GLY A 244 -4.44 0.31 9.95
CA GLY A 244 -4.84 1.16 8.84
C GLY A 244 -6.14 0.71 8.21
N SER A 245 -6.87 1.63 7.61
CA SER A 245 -8.10 1.30 6.88
C SER A 245 -7.81 0.71 5.50
N ASP A 246 -6.64 0.98 4.95
CA ASP A 246 -6.33 0.72 3.55
C ASP A 246 -7.41 1.31 2.62
N PHE A 247 -7.82 2.53 2.97
CA PHE A 247 -8.89 3.24 2.29
C PHE A 247 -8.42 3.71 0.91
N HIS A 248 -9.17 3.34 -0.12
CA HIS A 248 -8.99 3.81 -1.48
C HIS A 248 -10.15 4.70 -1.95
N ARG A 249 -11.39 4.34 -1.59
CA ARG A 249 -12.58 5.07 -2.02
C ARG A 249 -13.78 4.84 -1.10
N PRO A 250 -14.73 5.78 -1.06
CA PRO A 250 -16.00 5.55 -0.37
C PRO A 250 -16.73 4.32 -0.92
N HIS A 251 -17.38 3.59 -0.05
CA HIS A 251 -18.17 2.38 -0.39
C HIS A 251 -17.34 1.21 -0.98
N ASP A 252 -16.04 1.19 -0.74
CA ASP A 252 -15.22 0.02 -1.05
C ASP A 252 -15.36 -1.02 0.07
N TYR A 253 -15.97 -2.16 -0.25
CA TYR A 253 -16.20 -3.24 0.72
C TYR A 253 -14.92 -3.97 1.13
N SER A 254 -13.82 -3.80 0.39
CA SER A 254 -12.51 -4.38 0.72
C SER A 254 -11.67 -3.50 1.64
N GLY A 255 -11.94 -2.19 1.64
CA GLY A 255 -11.30 -1.21 2.52
C GLY A 255 -12.05 -1.04 3.84
N GLY A 256 -11.36 -0.49 4.84
CA GLY A 256 -11.97 -0.04 6.08
C GLY A 256 -12.61 1.34 5.94
N VAL A 257 -13.24 1.78 7.02
CA VAL A 257 -13.73 3.16 7.11
C VAL A 257 -12.54 4.07 7.42
N LEU A 258 -12.34 5.07 6.56
CA LEU A 258 -11.27 6.04 6.71
C LEU A 258 -11.26 6.68 8.11
N GLY A 259 -10.11 6.66 8.75
CA GLY A 259 -9.91 7.27 10.05
C GLY A 259 -10.58 6.55 11.23
N ALA A 260 -11.13 5.35 11.04
CA ALA A 260 -11.94 4.65 12.03
C ALA A 260 -11.44 3.24 12.36
N CYS A 261 -10.13 3.04 12.40
CA CYS A 261 -9.56 1.76 12.80
C CYS A 261 -9.92 1.43 14.26
N PRO A 262 -10.30 0.18 14.56
CA PRO A 262 -10.59 -0.24 15.92
C PRO A 262 -9.32 -0.26 16.78
N GLU A 263 -9.49 -0.19 18.08
CA GLU A 263 -8.39 -0.30 19.04
C GLU A 263 -7.62 -1.60 18.87
N LEU A 264 -6.31 -1.52 19.05
CA LEU A 264 -5.45 -2.70 19.03
C LEU A 264 -5.69 -3.56 20.29
N PRO A 265 -5.65 -4.90 20.16
CA PRO A 265 -5.65 -5.77 21.35
C PRO A 265 -4.54 -5.42 22.31
N GLY A 266 -4.82 -5.47 23.64
CA GLY A 266 -3.90 -5.04 24.69
C GLY A 266 -2.57 -5.81 24.78
N ILE A 267 -2.40 -6.89 24.03
CA ILE A 267 -1.14 -7.62 23.85
C ILE A 267 -0.15 -6.89 22.91
N CYS A 268 -0.65 -5.96 22.12
CA CYS A 268 0.14 -5.26 21.10
C CYS A 268 1.01 -4.15 21.71
N GLN A 269 2.17 -3.93 21.11
CA GLN A 269 2.96 -2.72 21.27
C GLN A 269 2.70 -1.81 20.07
N PRO A 270 2.02 -0.67 20.20
CA PRO A 270 1.63 0.18 19.09
C PRO A 270 2.84 0.83 18.41
N VAL A 271 2.87 0.84 17.07
CA VAL A 271 3.96 1.46 16.30
C VAL A 271 4.08 2.97 16.55
N TRP A 272 2.97 3.66 16.80
CA TRP A 272 2.92 5.12 17.02
C TRP A 272 3.55 5.60 18.32
N GLU A 273 3.81 4.71 19.26
CA GLU A 273 4.60 5.03 20.46
C GLU A 273 6.11 5.14 20.17
N HIS A 274 6.54 4.67 18.99
CA HIS A 274 7.92 4.65 18.52
C HIS A 274 8.22 5.69 17.45
N PHE A 275 7.25 6.54 17.07
CA PHE A 275 7.47 7.65 16.15
C PHE A 275 8.39 8.72 16.77
N LYS A 276 9.06 9.51 15.94
CA LYS A 276 9.91 10.65 16.38
C LYS A 276 9.13 11.60 17.29
N GLN A 277 7.83 11.76 17.00
CA GLN A 277 6.85 12.41 17.87
C GLN A 277 5.80 11.37 18.27
N PRO A 278 5.97 10.70 19.41
CA PRO A 278 5.06 9.64 19.84
C PRO A 278 3.63 10.15 20.02
N PHE A 279 2.67 9.39 19.49
CA PHE A 279 1.25 9.66 19.70
C PHE A 279 0.76 8.89 20.92
N ARG A 280 0.18 9.61 21.89
CA ARG A 280 -0.48 9.01 23.05
C ARG A 280 -1.98 9.19 22.92
N GLN A 281 -2.72 8.09 22.90
CA GLN A 281 -4.17 8.17 22.96
C GLN A 281 -4.56 8.81 24.28
N PRO A 282 -5.49 9.80 24.29
CA PRO A 282 -6.05 10.29 25.53
C PRO A 282 -6.74 9.13 26.27
N ALA A 283 -6.55 9.08 27.58
CA ALA A 283 -7.15 8.07 28.46
C ALA A 283 -8.70 8.17 28.45
#